data_10236f5f20bfd32276c2001ab61e7cce
#
_entry.id   10236f5f20bfd32276c2001ab61e7cce
#
_cell.length_a   1.000
_cell.length_b   1.000
_cell.length_c   1.000
_cell.angle_alpha   90.00
_cell.angle_beta   90.00
_cell.angle_gamma   90.00
#
_symmetry.space_group_name_H-M   'P 1'
#
loop_
_entity.id
_entity.type
_entity.pdbx_description
1 polymer ?
#
loop_
_entity_poly.entity_id
_entity_poly.type
_entity_poly.pdbx_seq_one_letter_code
_entity_poly.pdbx_strand_id
1 'polypeptide(L)'
;MSPMVLLALAAGGCLPLDPAARRITAADMAPAWPALAALPPGTPLAGAPVPGVERGFPPSELRRLGLRLGVGGEPAAPVCVHIPTAPPDPAEWLAAMRQSLAEAHGEDARVELLDYSRYPVPAGWPVFPAGTLQASGRWTGYIPYGDSRRFQLWARVRARVLTRRVVAAERLCAGCVIAASQVRLESLEAAPGAGIYAASPEEVVGRVARRAVAAGTPVLRSLLGDAPLVRRGDMVKVEVRQGAASLRLEARAEADGRRGDRIPVRNPETGKRFLVRVEAQGRAAAGEGGESR
;
A
#
# COMPACT_ATOMS: atom_id res chain seq x y z
N MET A 1 9.70 17.73 40.46
CA MET A 1 10.76 17.06 41.22
C MET A 1 10.88 15.64 40.67
N SER A 2 11.81 15.46 39.73
CA SER A 2 12.05 14.14 39.11
C SER A 2 12.96 13.32 40.04
N PRO A 3 12.69 12.05 40.25
CA PRO A 3 13.61 11.18 40.99
C PRO A 3 14.85 10.92 40.12
N MET A 4 16.00 11.41 40.55
CA MET A 4 17.30 10.97 40.09
C MET A 4 17.44 9.48 40.41
N VAL A 5 17.33 8.63 39.40
CA VAL A 5 17.75 7.23 39.50
C VAL A 5 19.27 7.20 39.44
N LEU A 6 19.90 7.17 40.62
CA LEU A 6 21.30 6.77 40.73
C LEU A 6 21.37 5.27 40.42
N LEU A 7 21.62 4.91 39.15
CA LEU A 7 22.00 3.54 38.83
C LEU A 7 23.48 3.34 39.20
N ALA A 8 23.72 2.56 40.25
CA ALA A 8 25.04 2.04 40.55
C ALA A 8 25.58 1.24 39.37
N LEU A 9 26.71 1.68 38.79
CA LEU A 9 27.46 0.92 37.79
C LEU A 9 28.03 -0.34 38.47
N ALA A 10 27.30 -1.43 38.37
CA ALA A 10 27.86 -2.74 38.58
C ALA A 10 28.83 -3.05 37.42
N ALA A 11 30.02 -3.52 37.75
CA ALA A 11 31.10 -3.86 36.82
C ALA A 11 30.55 -4.73 35.65
N GLY A 12 30.56 -4.21 34.43
CA GLY A 12 30.33 -4.97 33.19
C GLY A 12 29.13 -4.62 32.35
N GLY A 13 28.29 -3.62 32.71
CA GLY A 13 27.11 -3.25 31.92
C GLY A 13 27.40 -2.14 30.88
N CYS A 14 26.73 -2.21 29.71
CA CYS A 14 26.74 -1.12 28.74
C CYS A 14 25.93 0.08 29.23
N LEU A 15 26.35 1.29 28.86
CA LEU A 15 25.63 2.51 29.16
C LEU A 15 24.36 2.60 28.29
N PRO A 16 23.18 2.83 28.89
CA PRO A 16 21.95 2.97 28.14
C PRO A 16 21.91 4.35 27.44
N LEU A 17 21.49 4.35 26.18
CA LEU A 17 21.20 5.56 25.41
C LEU A 17 19.68 5.79 25.34
N ASP A 18 19.31 7.04 25.20
CA ASP A 18 17.94 7.41 24.85
C ASP A 18 17.56 6.77 23.49
N PRO A 19 16.40 6.12 23.38
CA PRO A 19 15.91 5.58 22.11
C PRO A 19 15.86 6.63 20.98
N ALA A 20 15.67 7.91 21.32
CA ALA A 20 15.70 9.00 20.35
C ALA A 20 17.12 9.44 19.95
N ALA A 21 18.18 8.95 20.61
CA ALA A 21 19.53 9.37 20.34
C ALA A 21 19.97 9.03 18.90
N ARG A 22 20.51 10.03 18.20
CA ARG A 22 21.12 9.88 16.87
C ARG A 22 22.62 9.62 16.97
N ARG A 23 23.23 10.19 17.98
CA ARG A 23 24.67 10.17 18.23
C ARG A 23 24.90 9.88 19.69
N ILE A 24 26.04 9.29 19.96
CA ILE A 24 26.59 9.17 21.29
C ILE A 24 27.27 10.48 21.58
N THR A 25 26.93 11.11 22.68
CA THR A 25 27.47 12.43 23.08
C THR A 25 28.38 12.32 24.29
N ALA A 26 29.06 13.43 24.61
CA ALA A 26 29.89 13.54 25.81
C ALA A 26 29.08 13.26 27.10
N ALA A 27 27.85 13.74 27.17
CA ALA A 27 26.95 13.49 28.29
C ALA A 27 26.62 12.00 28.45
N ASP A 28 26.40 11.28 27.37
CA ASP A 28 26.05 9.84 27.40
C ASP A 28 27.21 8.98 27.93
N MET A 29 28.45 9.39 27.63
CA MET A 29 29.67 8.66 28.06
C MET A 29 30.29 9.18 29.34
N ALA A 30 29.89 10.35 29.86
CA ALA A 30 30.40 10.93 31.09
C ALA A 30 30.35 9.98 32.30
N PRO A 31 29.35 9.10 32.49
CA PRO A 31 29.32 8.13 33.58
C PRO A 31 30.52 7.15 33.58
N ALA A 32 31.02 6.78 32.40
CA ALA A 32 32.19 5.92 32.25
C ALA A 32 33.49 6.68 32.01
N TRP A 33 33.40 7.94 31.57
CA TRP A 33 34.54 8.83 31.30
C TRP A 33 34.28 10.23 31.85
N PRO A 34 34.47 10.44 33.17
CA PRO A 34 34.10 11.70 33.86
C PRO A 34 34.70 12.96 33.28
N ALA A 35 35.92 12.91 32.69
CA ALA A 35 36.56 14.07 32.09
C ALA A 35 35.80 14.66 30.88
N LEU A 36 34.89 13.88 30.27
CA LEU A 36 34.00 14.40 29.21
C LEU A 36 32.98 15.42 29.73
N ALA A 37 32.71 15.48 31.02
CA ALA A 37 31.86 16.51 31.62
C ALA A 37 32.40 17.94 31.46
N ALA A 38 33.69 18.10 31.17
CA ALA A 38 34.27 19.38 30.83
C ALA A 38 33.88 19.90 29.44
N LEU A 39 33.35 19.04 28.56
CA LEU A 39 32.90 19.40 27.23
C LEU A 39 31.42 19.81 27.24
N PRO A 40 30.95 20.56 26.21
CA PRO A 40 29.51 20.74 26.00
C PRO A 40 28.78 19.41 25.95
N PRO A 41 27.65 19.22 26.66
CA PRO A 41 26.98 17.94 26.81
C PRO A 41 26.63 17.25 25.47
N GLY A 42 26.27 18.04 24.46
CA GLY A 42 25.93 17.57 23.12
C GLY A 42 27.12 17.29 22.18
N THR A 43 28.38 17.37 22.67
CA THR A 43 29.56 17.10 21.84
C THR A 43 29.48 15.68 21.26
N PRO A 44 29.46 15.52 19.93
CA PRO A 44 29.27 14.21 19.33
C PRO A 44 30.55 13.38 19.37
N LEU A 45 30.45 12.16 19.84
CA LEU A 45 31.54 11.18 19.92
C LEU A 45 31.49 10.15 18.80
N ALA A 46 30.30 9.58 18.56
CA ALA A 46 30.07 8.58 17.53
C ALA A 46 28.58 8.53 17.12
N GLY A 47 28.24 7.75 16.09
CA GLY A 47 26.85 7.42 15.75
C GLY A 47 26.22 6.48 16.79
N ALA A 48 24.94 6.69 17.13
CA ALA A 48 24.20 5.79 18.01
C ALA A 48 24.00 4.43 17.32
N PRO A 49 24.08 3.31 18.07
CA PRO A 49 23.83 1.97 17.54
C PRO A 49 22.38 1.79 17.13
N VAL A 50 22.10 0.65 16.46
CA VAL A 50 20.72 0.20 16.24
C VAL A 50 20.20 -0.41 17.55
N PRO A 51 18.91 -0.29 17.90
CA PRO A 51 18.35 -0.96 19.07
C PRO A 51 18.66 -2.45 19.08
N GLY A 52 19.05 -2.96 20.25
CA GLY A 52 19.46 -4.37 20.42
C GLY A 52 20.91 -4.68 20.00
N VAL A 53 21.65 -3.67 19.54
CA VAL A 53 23.08 -3.80 19.20
C VAL A 53 23.92 -2.95 20.15
N GLU A 54 25.00 -3.54 20.66
CA GLU A 54 25.98 -2.83 21.51
C GLU A 54 27.07 -2.17 20.65
N ARG A 55 27.37 -0.92 20.95
CA ARG A 55 28.53 -0.20 20.39
C ARG A 55 29.64 -0.21 21.43
N GLY A 56 30.66 -1.03 21.21
CA GLY A 56 31.86 -1.07 22.04
C GLY A 56 32.89 -0.04 21.60
N PHE A 57 33.55 0.58 22.56
CA PHE A 57 34.70 1.45 22.39
C PHE A 57 35.93 0.82 23.07
N PRO A 58 36.83 0.18 22.34
CA PRO A 58 38.05 -0.36 22.90
C PRO A 58 38.98 0.77 23.38
N PRO A 59 39.92 0.52 24.32
CA PRO A 59 40.83 1.54 24.87
C PRO A 59 41.62 2.30 23.81
N SER A 60 41.95 1.66 22.69
CA SER A 60 42.65 2.30 21.57
C SER A 60 41.79 3.36 20.87
N GLU A 61 40.45 3.15 20.77
CA GLU A 61 39.52 4.12 20.23
C GLU A 61 39.26 5.25 21.21
N LEU A 62 39.11 4.95 22.50
CA LEU A 62 38.97 5.95 23.55
C LEU A 62 40.18 6.91 23.60
N ARG A 63 41.40 6.39 23.51
CA ARG A 63 42.63 7.24 23.42
C ARG A 63 42.59 8.15 22.20
N ARG A 64 42.20 7.65 21.04
CA ARG A 64 42.09 8.49 19.81
C ARG A 64 41.00 9.56 19.96
N LEU A 65 39.90 9.26 20.62
CA LEU A 65 38.84 10.21 20.95
C LEU A 65 39.36 11.29 21.89
N GLY A 66 40.06 10.92 22.99
CA GLY A 66 40.69 11.84 23.95
C GLY A 66 41.63 12.80 23.29
N LEU A 67 42.56 12.32 22.47
CA LEU A 67 43.50 13.16 21.71
C LEU A 67 42.78 14.14 20.78
N ARG A 68 41.72 13.68 20.07
CA ARG A 68 40.97 14.53 19.17
C ARG A 68 40.18 15.64 19.89
N LEU A 69 39.69 15.34 21.09
CA LEU A 69 38.86 16.24 21.88
C LEU A 69 39.67 17.09 22.88
N GLY A 70 40.96 16.83 23.03
CA GLY A 70 41.79 17.48 24.01
C GLY A 70 41.46 17.08 25.45
N VAL A 71 40.94 15.88 25.66
CA VAL A 71 40.49 15.38 26.98
C VAL A 71 41.33 14.16 27.37
N GLY A 72 41.86 14.17 28.59
CA GLY A 72 42.60 13.04 29.17
C GLY A 72 41.72 12.17 30.07
N GLY A 73 42.38 11.25 30.80
CA GLY A 73 41.67 10.38 31.77
C GLY A 73 40.73 9.37 31.14
N GLU A 74 41.06 8.92 29.93
CA GLU A 74 40.29 7.89 29.21
C GLU A 74 40.27 6.57 29.99
N PRO A 75 39.14 5.86 29.97
CA PRO A 75 38.99 4.55 30.62
C PRO A 75 40.02 3.52 30.10
N ALA A 76 40.64 2.80 31.01
CA ALA A 76 41.54 1.68 30.68
C ALA A 76 40.81 0.44 30.17
N ALA A 77 39.53 0.29 30.58
CA ALA A 77 38.66 -0.78 30.16
C ALA A 77 37.78 -0.38 28.95
N PRO A 78 37.31 -1.32 28.12
CA PRO A 78 36.37 -1.03 27.09
C PRO A 78 35.07 -0.42 27.65
N VAL A 79 34.48 0.54 26.97
CA VAL A 79 33.16 1.09 27.28
C VAL A 79 32.20 0.66 26.21
N CYS A 80 31.00 0.25 26.56
CA CYS A 80 29.93 -0.04 25.61
C CYS A 80 28.70 0.80 25.88
N VAL A 81 27.96 1.07 24.82
CA VAL A 81 26.67 1.76 24.87
C VAL A 81 25.64 1.00 24.07
N HIS A 82 24.37 1.05 24.44
CA HIS A 82 23.29 0.41 23.72
C HIS A 82 21.99 1.19 23.85
N ILE A 83 21.09 1.04 22.87
CA ILE A 83 19.71 1.47 23.02
C ILE A 83 18.94 0.34 23.68
N PRO A 84 18.34 0.57 24.87
CA PRO A 84 17.59 -0.45 25.59
C PRO A 84 16.44 -1.02 24.74
N THR A 85 16.22 -2.31 24.86
CA THR A 85 15.10 -3.00 24.24
C THR A 85 14.37 -3.86 25.28
N ALA A 86 13.07 -4.04 25.10
CA ALA A 86 12.24 -4.88 25.95
C ALA A 86 11.45 -5.89 25.12
N PRO A 87 10.96 -6.99 25.70
CA PRO A 87 10.02 -7.86 25.00
C PRO A 87 8.84 -7.07 24.46
N PRO A 88 8.35 -7.39 23.25
CA PRO A 88 7.18 -6.71 22.68
C PRO A 88 5.92 -6.98 23.51
N ASP A 89 5.07 -5.96 23.68
CA ASP A 89 3.75 -6.12 24.28
C ASP A 89 2.70 -6.35 23.18
N PRO A 90 2.12 -7.57 23.09
CA PRO A 90 1.09 -7.87 22.12
C PRO A 90 -0.19 -7.04 22.30
N ALA A 91 -0.47 -6.52 23.50
CA ALA A 91 -1.64 -5.69 23.75
C ALA A 91 -1.49 -4.30 23.13
N GLU A 92 -0.30 -3.69 23.26
CA GLU A 92 0.02 -2.41 22.57
C GLU A 92 -0.03 -2.56 21.05
N TRP A 93 0.51 -3.68 20.52
CA TRP A 93 0.48 -3.94 19.09
C TRP A 93 -0.95 -4.09 18.58
N LEU A 94 -1.77 -4.84 19.30
CA LEU A 94 -3.18 -5.01 18.94
C LEU A 94 -3.95 -3.69 19.01
N ALA A 95 -3.66 -2.83 20.00
CA ALA A 95 -4.26 -1.50 20.11
C ALA A 95 -3.89 -0.62 18.92
N ALA A 96 -2.61 -0.57 18.54
CA ALA A 96 -2.13 0.18 17.39
C ALA A 96 -2.75 -0.31 16.06
N MET A 97 -2.89 -1.63 15.90
CA MET A 97 -3.54 -2.24 14.75
C MET A 97 -5.03 -1.90 14.66
N ARG A 98 -5.75 -1.95 15.80
CA ARG A 98 -7.17 -1.57 15.87
C ARG A 98 -7.37 -0.12 15.50
N GLN A 99 -6.55 0.77 16.04
CA GLN A 99 -6.59 2.17 15.70
C GLN A 99 -6.38 2.40 14.20
N SER A 100 -5.33 1.82 13.61
CA SER A 100 -5.03 1.97 12.19
C SER A 100 -6.14 1.43 11.28
N LEU A 101 -6.78 0.32 11.64
CA LEU A 101 -7.92 -0.21 10.88
C LEU A 101 -9.16 0.64 11.03
N ALA A 102 -9.45 1.15 12.24
CA ALA A 102 -10.60 2.02 12.49
C ALA A 102 -10.47 3.33 11.70
N GLU A 103 -9.29 3.94 11.68
CA GLU A 103 -9.01 5.15 10.88
C GLU A 103 -9.19 4.91 9.37
N ALA A 104 -8.82 3.73 8.86
CA ALA A 104 -8.88 3.43 7.44
C ALA A 104 -10.24 2.87 6.97
N HIS A 105 -10.98 2.19 7.83
CA HIS A 105 -12.17 1.38 7.45
C HIS A 105 -13.39 1.57 8.35
N GLY A 106 -13.29 2.38 9.40
CA GLY A 106 -14.36 2.65 10.36
C GLY A 106 -14.31 1.77 11.61
N GLU A 107 -15.10 2.13 12.59
CA GLU A 107 -15.13 1.54 13.95
C GLU A 107 -15.51 0.04 13.98
N ASP A 108 -16.22 -0.44 12.94
CA ASP A 108 -16.62 -1.85 12.83
C ASP A 108 -15.48 -2.79 12.42
N ALA A 109 -14.29 -2.24 12.18
CA ALA A 109 -13.11 -3.01 11.83
C ALA A 109 -12.64 -3.89 12.99
N ARG A 110 -12.41 -5.16 12.73
CA ARG A 110 -11.95 -6.14 13.72
C ARG A 110 -10.61 -6.71 13.33
N VAL A 111 -9.73 -6.87 14.31
CA VAL A 111 -8.43 -7.52 14.14
C VAL A 111 -8.16 -8.48 15.30
N GLU A 112 -7.65 -9.64 14.94
CA GLU A 112 -7.17 -10.67 15.84
C GLU A 112 -5.69 -10.90 15.53
N LEU A 113 -4.84 -10.80 16.55
CA LEU A 113 -3.41 -11.06 16.45
C LEU A 113 -3.16 -12.57 16.56
N LEU A 114 -2.62 -13.17 15.52
CA LEU A 114 -2.36 -14.62 15.46
C LEU A 114 -0.91 -14.95 15.82
N ASP A 115 0.04 -14.13 15.32
CA ASP A 115 1.47 -14.30 15.56
C ASP A 115 2.19 -12.96 15.33
N TYR A 116 3.41 -12.80 15.87
CA TYR A 116 4.18 -11.57 15.75
C TYR A 116 5.67 -11.80 15.97
N SER A 117 6.50 -10.83 15.54
CA SER A 117 7.95 -10.87 15.79
C SER A 117 8.23 -10.73 17.30
N ARG A 118 8.96 -11.69 17.86
CA ARG A 118 9.24 -11.78 19.30
C ARG A 118 10.60 -11.18 19.70
N TYR A 119 11.27 -10.54 18.77
CA TYR A 119 12.54 -9.87 19.07
C TYR A 119 12.30 -8.69 20.02
N PRO A 120 13.22 -8.47 20.98
CA PRO A 120 13.16 -7.29 21.83
C PRO A 120 13.12 -6.00 21.00
N VAL A 121 12.25 -5.09 21.39
CA VAL A 121 11.96 -3.84 20.66
C VAL A 121 12.39 -2.62 21.45
N PRO A 122 12.78 -1.49 20.81
CA PRO A 122 13.04 -0.24 21.50
C PRO A 122 11.75 0.33 22.10
N ALA A 123 11.88 1.19 23.09
CA ALA A 123 10.74 1.95 23.60
C ALA A 123 10.14 2.82 22.50
N GLY A 124 8.82 2.88 22.42
CA GLY A 124 8.06 3.65 21.45
C GLY A 124 6.75 2.98 21.08
N TRP A 125 5.81 3.78 20.56
CA TRP A 125 4.51 3.25 20.14
C TRP A 125 4.63 2.56 18.76
N PRO A 126 4.14 1.32 18.60
CA PRO A 126 4.17 0.62 17.33
C PRO A 126 3.21 1.26 16.31
N VAL A 127 3.63 1.34 15.07
CA VAL A 127 2.84 1.87 13.95
C VAL A 127 2.65 0.77 12.93
N PHE A 128 1.39 0.44 12.62
CA PHE A 128 1.01 -0.54 11.61
C PHE A 128 0.16 0.13 10.52
N PRO A 129 0.75 0.72 9.48
CA PRO A 129 -0.02 1.38 8.42
C PRO A 129 -1.00 0.41 7.74
N ALA A 130 -2.27 0.79 7.59
CA ALA A 130 -3.30 -0.09 7.00
C ALA A 130 -2.90 -0.58 5.59
N GLY A 131 -2.23 0.27 4.80
CA GLY A 131 -1.75 -0.07 3.46
C GLY A 131 -0.66 -1.14 3.39
N THR A 132 -0.04 -1.52 4.51
CA THR A 132 0.97 -2.59 4.57
C THR A 132 0.38 -3.96 4.95
N LEU A 133 -0.92 -4.03 5.25
CA LEU A 133 -1.63 -5.27 5.51
C LEU A 133 -1.85 -6.04 4.19
N GLN A 134 -1.25 -7.19 4.09
CA GLN A 134 -1.37 -8.07 2.92
C GLN A 134 -2.63 -8.95 3.00
N ALA A 135 -3.11 -9.39 1.86
CA ALA A 135 -4.24 -10.32 1.78
C ALA A 135 -3.99 -11.67 2.51
N SER A 136 -2.71 -12.04 2.69
CA SER A 136 -2.28 -13.20 3.48
C SER A 136 -2.46 -13.04 4.99
N GLY A 137 -2.82 -11.84 5.45
CA GLY A 137 -2.87 -11.47 6.86
C GLY A 137 -1.52 -11.06 7.45
N ARG A 138 -0.44 -11.00 6.66
CA ARG A 138 0.83 -10.45 7.12
C ARG A 138 0.74 -8.93 7.14
N TRP A 139 1.06 -8.34 8.28
CA TRP A 139 1.08 -6.90 8.48
C TRP A 139 2.47 -6.44 8.89
N THR A 140 3.03 -5.52 8.14
CA THR A 140 4.34 -4.94 8.42
C THR A 140 4.15 -3.61 9.12
N GLY A 141 4.81 -3.44 10.25
CA GLY A 141 4.80 -2.24 11.04
C GLY A 141 6.20 -1.81 11.44
N TYR A 142 6.29 -0.79 12.26
CA TYR A 142 7.55 -0.31 12.80
C TYR A 142 7.37 0.45 14.12
N ILE A 143 8.44 0.52 14.94
CA ILE A 143 8.55 1.49 16.02
C ILE A 143 9.49 2.60 15.53
N PRO A 144 9.05 3.87 15.55
CA PRO A 144 9.93 4.99 15.24
C PRO A 144 10.97 5.15 16.37
N TYR A 145 12.24 5.36 16.00
CA TYR A 145 13.29 5.67 16.94
C TYR A 145 14.29 6.66 16.32
N GLY A 146 14.96 7.45 17.15
CA GLY A 146 15.70 8.59 16.62
C GLY A 146 14.80 9.49 15.78
N ASP A 147 15.35 10.34 14.93
CA ASP A 147 14.55 11.35 14.21
C ASP A 147 13.73 10.80 13.03
N SER A 148 14.11 9.67 12.46
CA SER A 148 13.41 9.13 11.27
C SER A 148 13.68 7.65 11.03
N ARG A 149 14.41 7.00 11.93
CA ARG A 149 14.70 5.57 11.80
C ARG A 149 13.50 4.74 12.23
N ARG A 150 13.36 3.56 11.64
CA ARG A 150 12.23 2.66 11.87
C ARG A 150 12.76 1.29 12.25
N PHE A 151 12.38 0.82 13.43
CA PHE A 151 12.62 -0.55 13.85
C PHE A 151 11.49 -1.42 13.28
N GLN A 152 11.81 -2.27 12.31
CA GLN A 152 10.80 -3.04 11.56
C GLN A 152 10.17 -4.14 12.42
N LEU A 153 8.85 -4.24 12.29
CA LEU A 153 8.02 -5.23 12.97
C LEU A 153 7.20 -5.99 11.94
N TRP A 154 6.78 -7.19 12.30
CA TRP A 154 5.76 -7.89 11.55
C TRP A 154 4.79 -8.59 12.49
N ALA A 155 3.56 -8.71 12.03
CA ALA A 155 2.53 -9.51 12.68
C ALA A 155 1.77 -10.33 11.63
N ARG A 156 1.17 -11.42 12.07
CA ARG A 156 0.16 -12.17 11.33
C ARG A 156 -1.17 -11.95 12.02
N VAL A 157 -2.14 -11.47 11.27
CA VAL A 157 -3.45 -11.11 11.81
C VAL A 157 -4.57 -11.74 10.98
N ARG A 158 -5.72 -11.89 11.61
CA ARG A 158 -7.00 -12.06 10.96
C ARG A 158 -7.76 -10.75 11.10
N ALA A 159 -7.84 -9.98 10.01
CA ALA A 159 -8.56 -8.71 10.00
C ALA A 159 -9.87 -8.84 9.20
N ARG A 160 -10.93 -8.22 9.69
CA ARG A 160 -12.23 -8.12 9.04
C ARG A 160 -12.69 -6.67 9.08
N VAL A 161 -13.15 -6.19 7.93
CA VAL A 161 -13.68 -4.84 7.78
C VAL A 161 -15.01 -4.90 7.05
N LEU A 162 -15.92 -4.03 7.44
CA LEU A 162 -17.19 -3.89 6.75
C LEU A 162 -16.95 -3.06 5.48
N THR A 163 -17.11 -3.66 4.33
CA THR A 163 -16.89 -3.01 3.03
C THR A 163 -18.15 -3.03 2.20
N ARG A 164 -18.50 -1.90 1.61
CA ARG A 164 -19.57 -1.85 0.60
C ARG A 164 -19.05 -2.47 -0.69
N ARG A 165 -19.84 -3.40 -1.26
CA ARG A 165 -19.51 -4.08 -2.51
C ARG A 165 -20.76 -4.21 -3.36
N VAL A 166 -20.56 -4.10 -4.66
CA VAL A 166 -21.61 -4.41 -5.61
C VAL A 166 -21.74 -5.93 -5.72
N VAL A 167 -22.94 -6.42 -5.48
CA VAL A 167 -23.29 -7.84 -5.56
C VAL A 167 -24.27 -8.02 -6.71
N ALA A 168 -24.11 -9.09 -7.47
CA ALA A 168 -25.09 -9.47 -8.50
C ALA A 168 -26.42 -9.85 -7.84
N ALA A 169 -27.50 -9.13 -8.12
CA ALA A 169 -28.83 -9.42 -7.62
C ALA A 169 -29.40 -10.67 -8.29
N GLU A 170 -29.07 -10.88 -9.56
CA GLU A 170 -29.39 -12.06 -10.36
C GLU A 170 -28.14 -12.51 -11.15
N ARG A 171 -28.25 -13.61 -11.87
CA ARG A 171 -27.14 -14.11 -12.69
C ARG A 171 -26.81 -13.13 -13.81
N LEU A 172 -25.56 -12.64 -13.84
CA LEU A 172 -25.03 -11.84 -14.95
C LEU A 172 -24.50 -12.76 -16.03
N CYS A 173 -24.95 -12.58 -17.28
CA CYS A 173 -24.47 -13.37 -18.40
C CYS A 173 -23.13 -12.84 -18.93
N ALA A 174 -22.30 -13.71 -19.49
CA ALA A 174 -21.06 -13.32 -20.15
C ALA A 174 -21.36 -12.53 -21.43
N GLY A 175 -20.67 -11.39 -21.63
CA GLY A 175 -20.86 -10.52 -22.79
C GLY A 175 -22.10 -9.62 -22.73
N CYS A 176 -22.97 -9.77 -21.73
CA CYS A 176 -24.15 -8.92 -21.59
C CYS A 176 -23.82 -7.61 -20.87
N VAL A 177 -24.48 -6.52 -21.29
CA VAL A 177 -24.42 -5.24 -20.58
C VAL A 177 -25.20 -5.36 -19.27
N ILE A 178 -24.59 -4.94 -18.19
CA ILE A 178 -25.17 -5.03 -16.86
C ILE A 178 -26.13 -3.86 -16.63
N ALA A 179 -27.38 -4.18 -16.32
CA ALA A 179 -28.41 -3.20 -15.96
C ALA A 179 -28.38 -2.87 -14.45
N ALA A 180 -28.90 -1.71 -14.10
CA ALA A 180 -28.96 -1.26 -12.69
C ALA A 180 -29.80 -2.23 -11.81
N SER A 181 -30.85 -2.83 -12.34
CA SER A 181 -31.70 -3.81 -11.63
C SER A 181 -30.99 -5.12 -11.30
N GLN A 182 -29.90 -5.43 -12.03
CA GLN A 182 -29.15 -6.70 -11.89
C GLN A 182 -28.09 -6.66 -10.81
N VAL A 183 -27.89 -5.50 -10.17
CA VAL A 183 -26.88 -5.33 -9.13
C VAL A 183 -27.46 -4.59 -7.93
N ARG A 184 -26.92 -4.88 -6.76
CA ARG A 184 -27.24 -4.17 -5.52
C ARG A 184 -25.97 -3.90 -4.73
N LEU A 185 -26.00 -2.88 -3.88
CA LEU A 185 -24.92 -2.56 -2.97
C LEU A 185 -25.17 -3.29 -1.65
N GLU A 186 -24.20 -4.05 -1.20
CA GLU A 186 -24.25 -4.75 0.09
C GLU A 186 -23.03 -4.42 0.93
N SER A 187 -23.23 -4.34 2.25
CA SER A 187 -22.16 -4.30 3.23
C SER A 187 -21.77 -5.72 3.63
N LEU A 188 -20.55 -6.10 3.34
CA LEU A 188 -20.03 -7.44 3.60
C LEU A 188 -18.76 -7.37 4.45
N GLU A 189 -18.68 -8.25 5.44
CA GLU A 189 -17.42 -8.45 6.15
C GLU A 189 -16.39 -9.13 5.23
N ALA A 190 -15.23 -8.53 5.12
CA ALA A 190 -14.16 -9.07 4.28
C ALA A 190 -12.78 -8.75 4.82
N ALA A 191 -11.77 -9.46 4.33
CA ALA A 191 -10.39 -9.07 4.59
C ALA A 191 -10.10 -7.68 4.00
N PRO A 192 -9.34 -6.81 4.68
CA PRO A 192 -8.86 -5.55 4.13
C PRO A 192 -8.06 -5.75 2.84
N GLY A 193 -7.99 -4.72 2.01
CA GLY A 193 -7.23 -4.79 0.75
C GLY A 193 -7.98 -5.41 -0.43
N ALA A 194 -9.26 -5.70 -0.28
CA ALA A 194 -10.09 -6.25 -1.35
C ALA A 194 -10.54 -5.21 -2.40
N GLY A 195 -9.67 -4.29 -2.79
CA GLY A 195 -9.89 -3.34 -3.89
C GLY A 195 -10.14 -3.98 -5.27
N ILE A 196 -10.22 -5.32 -5.29
CA ILE A 196 -10.55 -6.11 -6.46
C ILE A 196 -12.04 -6.12 -6.81
N TYR A 197 -12.92 -5.76 -5.87
CA TYR A 197 -14.37 -5.71 -6.09
C TYR A 197 -14.86 -4.30 -6.41
N ALA A 198 -15.95 -4.21 -7.18
CA ALA A 198 -16.61 -2.94 -7.43
C ALA A 198 -17.25 -2.40 -6.14
N ALA A 199 -17.04 -1.12 -5.84
CA ALA A 199 -17.49 -0.47 -4.62
C ALA A 199 -18.80 0.31 -4.80
N SER A 200 -19.15 0.67 -6.04
CA SER A 200 -20.38 1.38 -6.36
C SER A 200 -21.05 0.84 -7.62
N PRO A 201 -22.39 0.96 -7.74
CA PRO A 201 -23.12 0.52 -8.93
C PRO A 201 -22.64 1.19 -10.21
N GLU A 202 -22.20 2.45 -10.15
CA GLU A 202 -21.71 3.24 -11.29
C GLU A 202 -20.46 2.61 -11.92
N GLU A 203 -19.68 1.87 -11.16
CA GLU A 203 -18.54 1.13 -11.67
C GLU A 203 -18.94 -0.09 -12.54
N VAL A 204 -20.18 -0.55 -12.43
CA VAL A 204 -20.64 -1.83 -12.97
C VAL A 204 -21.72 -1.64 -14.02
N VAL A 205 -22.69 -0.75 -13.77
CA VAL A 205 -23.82 -0.50 -14.66
C VAL A 205 -23.33 0.06 -15.99
N GLY A 206 -23.86 -0.50 -17.09
CA GLY A 206 -23.47 -0.12 -18.45
C GLY A 206 -22.18 -0.81 -18.93
N ARG A 207 -21.48 -1.54 -18.08
CA ARG A 207 -20.33 -2.37 -18.49
C ARG A 207 -20.79 -3.79 -18.85
N VAL A 208 -19.89 -4.58 -19.41
CA VAL A 208 -20.16 -5.99 -19.72
C VAL A 208 -19.41 -6.91 -18.76
N ALA A 209 -20.07 -7.99 -18.35
CA ALA A 209 -19.40 -9.05 -17.62
C ALA A 209 -18.59 -9.92 -18.59
N ARG A 210 -17.28 -10.02 -18.43
CA ARG A 210 -16.41 -10.88 -19.27
C ARG A 210 -16.70 -12.38 -19.07
N ARG A 211 -17.24 -12.75 -17.91
CA ARG A 211 -17.66 -14.11 -17.55
C ARG A 211 -18.99 -14.02 -16.80
N ALA A 212 -19.73 -15.10 -16.80
CA ALA A 212 -20.95 -15.19 -16.02
C ALA A 212 -20.64 -15.04 -14.51
N VAL A 213 -21.45 -14.25 -13.81
CA VAL A 213 -21.39 -14.05 -12.36
C VAL A 213 -22.69 -14.59 -11.75
N ALA A 214 -22.58 -15.45 -10.75
CA ALA A 214 -23.75 -16.01 -10.09
C ALA A 214 -24.47 -14.96 -9.22
N ALA A 215 -25.76 -15.10 -9.05
CA ALA A 215 -26.52 -14.28 -8.10
C ALA A 215 -25.93 -14.40 -6.68
N GLY A 216 -25.93 -13.30 -5.91
CA GLY A 216 -25.35 -13.23 -4.57
C GLY A 216 -23.83 -13.10 -4.55
N THR A 217 -23.14 -13.06 -5.70
CA THR A 217 -21.68 -12.99 -5.77
C THR A 217 -21.21 -11.52 -5.92
N PRO A 218 -20.22 -11.07 -5.16
CA PRO A 218 -19.59 -9.76 -5.34
C PRO A 218 -18.91 -9.63 -6.71
N VAL A 219 -19.12 -8.50 -7.37
CA VAL A 219 -18.61 -8.25 -8.73
C VAL A 219 -17.15 -7.82 -8.68
N LEU A 220 -16.27 -8.62 -9.28
CA LEU A 220 -14.84 -8.31 -9.42
C LEU A 220 -14.64 -7.26 -10.52
N ARG A 221 -13.84 -6.20 -10.25
CA ARG A 221 -13.46 -5.20 -11.27
C ARG A 221 -12.79 -5.83 -12.49
N SER A 222 -12.00 -6.88 -12.31
CA SER A 222 -11.32 -7.59 -13.39
C SER A 222 -12.27 -8.31 -14.36
N LEU A 223 -13.50 -8.60 -13.92
CA LEU A 223 -14.53 -9.22 -14.76
C LEU A 223 -15.33 -8.19 -15.57
N LEU A 224 -15.12 -6.90 -15.33
CA LEU A 224 -15.80 -5.84 -16.06
C LEU A 224 -15.03 -5.48 -17.33
N GLY A 225 -15.75 -5.35 -18.41
CA GLY A 225 -15.28 -4.86 -19.70
C GLY A 225 -16.13 -3.68 -20.16
N ASP A 226 -15.62 -2.91 -21.10
CA ASP A 226 -16.39 -1.83 -21.68
C ASP A 226 -17.45 -2.40 -22.60
N ALA A 227 -18.65 -1.81 -22.57
CA ALA A 227 -19.71 -2.21 -23.49
C ALA A 227 -19.30 -1.88 -24.94
N PRO A 228 -19.72 -2.70 -25.92
CA PRO A 228 -19.51 -2.35 -27.31
C PRO A 228 -20.29 -1.07 -27.65
N LEU A 229 -19.65 -0.14 -28.36
CA LEU A 229 -20.27 1.08 -28.85
C LEU A 229 -21.16 0.83 -30.08
N VAL A 230 -20.93 -0.30 -30.74
CA VAL A 230 -21.71 -0.79 -31.88
C VAL A 230 -21.94 -2.27 -31.67
N ARG A 231 -23.15 -2.73 -31.79
CA ARG A 231 -23.52 -4.15 -31.73
C ARG A 231 -23.77 -4.69 -33.14
N ARG A 232 -23.58 -5.99 -33.31
CA ARG A 232 -23.98 -6.68 -34.52
C ARG A 232 -25.46 -6.44 -34.82
N GLY A 233 -25.74 -5.97 -36.03
CA GLY A 233 -27.10 -5.62 -36.48
C GLY A 233 -27.45 -4.15 -36.35
N ASP A 234 -26.67 -3.36 -35.60
CA ASP A 234 -26.90 -1.92 -35.45
C ASP A 234 -26.67 -1.18 -36.80
N MET A 235 -27.46 -0.15 -37.03
CA MET A 235 -27.20 0.81 -38.07
C MET A 235 -26.19 1.83 -37.57
N VAL A 236 -25.07 1.97 -38.29
CA VAL A 236 -23.96 2.87 -37.95
C VAL A 236 -23.82 3.93 -39.01
N LYS A 237 -23.64 5.17 -38.57
CA LYS A 237 -23.28 6.29 -39.47
C LYS A 237 -21.78 6.23 -39.75
N VAL A 238 -21.44 5.94 -40.97
CA VAL A 238 -20.05 5.83 -41.43
C VAL A 238 -19.65 7.08 -42.15
N GLU A 239 -18.57 7.71 -41.71
CA GLU A 239 -17.91 8.81 -42.42
C GLU A 239 -16.73 8.26 -43.21
N VAL A 240 -16.77 8.42 -44.53
CA VAL A 240 -15.68 8.06 -45.45
C VAL A 240 -14.99 9.34 -45.88
N ARG A 241 -13.70 9.45 -45.62
CA ARG A 241 -12.89 10.59 -46.05
C ARG A 241 -11.91 10.15 -47.12
N GLN A 242 -11.93 10.87 -48.26
CA GLN A 242 -10.99 10.68 -49.36
C GLN A 242 -10.50 12.05 -49.85
N GLY A 243 -9.29 12.41 -49.45
CA GLY A 243 -8.75 13.74 -49.67
C GLY A 243 -9.62 14.84 -49.04
N ALA A 244 -10.08 15.81 -49.85
CA ALA A 244 -10.97 16.90 -49.42
C ALA A 244 -12.46 16.50 -49.41
N ALA A 245 -12.82 15.33 -49.92
CA ALA A 245 -14.21 14.86 -49.98
C ALA A 245 -14.57 14.03 -48.73
N SER A 246 -15.75 14.29 -48.16
CA SER A 246 -16.35 13.46 -47.12
C SER A 246 -17.71 12.94 -47.57
N LEU A 247 -17.90 11.63 -47.44
CA LEU A 247 -19.17 10.96 -47.71
C LEU A 247 -19.71 10.39 -46.40
N ARG A 248 -20.99 10.58 -46.15
CA ARG A 248 -21.69 9.97 -45.03
C ARG A 248 -22.70 8.96 -45.57
N LEU A 249 -22.64 7.75 -45.01
CA LEU A 249 -23.57 6.69 -45.35
C LEU A 249 -23.99 5.92 -44.11
N GLU A 250 -25.10 5.22 -44.19
CA GLU A 250 -25.53 4.30 -43.15
C GLU A 250 -25.18 2.86 -43.56
N ALA A 251 -24.64 2.10 -42.63
CA ALA A 251 -24.27 0.72 -42.84
C ALA A 251 -24.66 -0.14 -41.64
N ARG A 252 -25.00 -1.40 -41.88
CA ARG A 252 -25.33 -2.35 -40.81
C ARG A 252 -24.08 -3.04 -40.34
N ALA A 253 -23.81 -3.00 -39.02
CA ALA A 253 -22.71 -3.67 -38.38
C ALA A 253 -22.90 -5.21 -38.45
N GLU A 254 -21.88 -5.94 -38.86
CA GLU A 254 -21.89 -7.42 -38.88
C GLU A 254 -21.16 -8.03 -37.68
N ALA A 255 -20.50 -7.20 -36.83
CA ALA A 255 -19.87 -7.61 -35.58
C ALA A 255 -20.01 -6.49 -34.53
N ASP A 256 -19.83 -6.89 -33.26
CA ASP A 256 -19.70 -5.94 -32.14
C ASP A 256 -18.39 -5.19 -32.26
N GLY A 257 -18.36 -3.92 -31.85
CA GLY A 257 -17.14 -3.10 -31.84
C GLY A 257 -17.08 -2.10 -30.70
N ARG A 258 -15.90 -2.01 -30.09
CA ARG A 258 -15.54 -0.99 -29.10
C ARG A 258 -14.85 0.17 -29.80
N ARG A 259 -14.60 1.27 -29.07
CA ARG A 259 -13.85 2.39 -29.62
C ARG A 259 -12.49 1.93 -30.17
N GLY A 260 -12.21 2.26 -31.43
CA GLY A 260 -10.96 1.91 -32.12
C GLY A 260 -10.98 0.57 -32.85
N ASP A 261 -11.94 -0.31 -32.56
CA ASP A 261 -12.06 -1.60 -33.25
C ASP A 261 -12.40 -1.41 -34.73
N ARG A 262 -11.85 -2.29 -35.57
CA ARG A 262 -12.24 -2.40 -36.98
C ARG A 262 -13.28 -3.49 -37.09
N ILE A 263 -14.49 -3.13 -37.52
CA ILE A 263 -15.59 -4.05 -37.67
C ILE A 263 -16.08 -4.10 -39.13
N PRO A 264 -16.51 -5.26 -39.62
CA PRO A 264 -17.19 -5.35 -40.90
C PRO A 264 -18.57 -4.74 -40.82
N VAL A 265 -18.91 -3.92 -41.82
CA VAL A 265 -20.23 -3.38 -41.99
C VAL A 265 -20.73 -3.67 -43.43
N ARG A 266 -22.04 -3.72 -43.59
CA ARG A 266 -22.69 -3.90 -44.90
C ARG A 266 -23.54 -2.71 -45.21
N ASN A 267 -23.36 -2.14 -46.40
CA ASN A 267 -24.29 -1.15 -46.96
C ASN A 267 -25.61 -1.83 -47.34
N PRO A 268 -26.78 -1.45 -46.77
CA PRO A 268 -28.05 -2.11 -47.03
C PRO A 268 -28.55 -1.90 -48.46
N GLU A 269 -28.17 -0.78 -49.12
CA GLU A 269 -28.63 -0.45 -50.47
C GLU A 269 -27.82 -1.20 -51.54
N THR A 270 -26.52 -1.29 -51.38
CA THR A 270 -25.63 -1.88 -52.40
C THR A 270 -25.19 -3.30 -52.07
N GLY A 271 -25.44 -3.75 -50.85
CA GLY A 271 -25.00 -5.07 -50.36
C GLY A 271 -23.50 -5.20 -50.15
N LYS A 272 -22.70 -4.16 -50.45
CA LYS A 272 -21.24 -4.19 -50.31
C LYS A 272 -20.81 -4.21 -48.86
N ARG A 273 -19.75 -5.01 -48.57
CA ARG A 273 -19.10 -5.11 -47.24
C ARG A 273 -17.81 -4.31 -47.28
N PHE A 274 -17.52 -3.65 -46.15
CA PHE A 274 -16.24 -2.95 -45.94
C PHE A 274 -15.93 -2.85 -44.45
N LEU A 275 -14.68 -2.53 -44.13
CA LEU A 275 -14.24 -2.39 -42.72
C LEU A 275 -14.29 -0.92 -42.32
N VAL A 276 -14.81 -0.71 -41.10
CA VAL A 276 -14.88 0.63 -40.51
C VAL A 276 -14.25 0.59 -39.09
N ARG A 277 -13.68 1.72 -38.67
CA ARG A 277 -13.21 1.90 -37.32
C ARG A 277 -14.31 2.55 -36.49
N VAL A 278 -14.66 1.95 -35.37
CA VAL A 278 -15.64 2.50 -34.43
C VAL A 278 -15.04 3.70 -33.70
N GLU A 279 -15.68 4.86 -33.76
CA GLU A 279 -15.23 6.08 -33.08
C GLU A 279 -16.08 6.43 -31.87
N ALA A 280 -17.40 6.25 -31.97
CA ALA A 280 -18.35 6.54 -30.92
C ALA A 280 -19.60 5.65 -31.08
N GLN A 281 -20.53 5.79 -30.15
CA GLN A 281 -21.79 5.05 -30.21
C GLN A 281 -22.52 5.34 -31.51
N GLY A 282 -22.78 4.29 -32.32
CA GLY A 282 -23.44 4.38 -33.60
C GLY A 282 -22.66 5.18 -34.67
N ARG A 283 -21.37 5.46 -34.48
CA ARG A 283 -20.51 6.18 -35.43
C ARG A 283 -19.23 5.42 -35.69
N ALA A 284 -18.86 5.39 -36.98
CA ALA A 284 -17.62 4.79 -37.42
C ALA A 284 -17.01 5.58 -38.58
N ALA A 285 -15.70 5.46 -38.77
CA ALA A 285 -14.99 6.02 -39.90
C ALA A 285 -14.41 4.93 -40.79
N ALA A 286 -14.52 5.09 -42.11
CA ALA A 286 -13.75 4.30 -43.06
C ALA A 286 -12.50 5.10 -43.46
N GLY A 287 -11.31 4.54 -43.15
CA GLY A 287 -10.04 5.12 -43.57
C GLY A 287 -9.70 4.78 -45.03
N GLU A 288 -8.76 5.53 -45.63
CA GLU A 288 -8.16 5.23 -46.92
C GLU A 288 -7.52 3.83 -46.84
N GLY A 289 -8.03 2.85 -47.64
CA GLY A 289 -7.51 1.50 -47.74
C GLY A 289 -8.49 0.35 -47.45
N GLY A 290 -9.79 0.61 -47.56
CA GLY A 290 -10.80 -0.47 -47.53
C GLY A 290 -10.81 -1.28 -48.82
N GLU A 291 -9.95 -2.33 -48.88
CA GLU A 291 -10.09 -3.35 -49.93
C GLU A 291 -11.47 -4.00 -49.82
N SER A 292 -12.31 -3.71 -50.82
CA SER A 292 -13.54 -4.48 -51.06
C SER A 292 -13.15 -5.86 -51.64
N ARG A 293 -13.42 -6.92 -50.91
CA ARG A 293 -13.51 -8.28 -51.47
C ARG A 293 -14.93 -8.60 -51.84
#